data_c743ac7312f2de4f531bd9ea7867190d
#
_entry.id   c743ac7312f2de4f531bd9ea7867190d
#
_cell.length_a   1.000
_cell.length_b   1.000
_cell.length_c   1.000
_cell.angle_alpha   90.00
_cell.angle_beta   90.00
_cell.angle_gamma   90.00
#
_symmetry.space_group_name_H-M   'P 1'
#
loop_
_entity.id
_entity.type
_entity.pdbx_description
1 polymer ?
#
loop_
_entity_poly.entity_id
_entity_poly.type
_entity_poly.pdbx_seq_one_letter_code
_entity_poly.pdbx_strand_id
1 'polypeptide(L)'
;MGPTTIREIQDEIPTIDGNGNRRVLIRTRTIETVLGPIGPAEVERSRRVTLPGHGHVIPLSDTEFEVFRDRSKLTLEPMQSNPAAQDRIG
;
A
#
# COMPACT_ATOMS: atom_id res chain seq x y z
N MET A 1 -0.80 -21.04 -25.49
CA MET A 1 -0.79 -20.12 -24.71
C MET A 1 -0.81 -20.49 -23.37
N GLY A 2 0.03 -20.21 -22.68
CA GLY A 2 0.05 -20.56 -21.33
C GLY A 2 -0.95 -19.79 -20.62
N PRO A 3 -1.50 -20.34 -19.64
CA PRO A 3 -2.49 -19.67 -18.89
C PRO A 3 -1.81 -18.61 -18.07
N THR A 4 -2.48 -17.54 -17.86
CA THR A 4 -1.97 -16.57 -16.92
C THR A 4 -2.95 -16.55 -15.77
N THR A 5 -2.44 -16.27 -14.59
CA THR A 5 -3.26 -16.22 -13.41
C THR A 5 -3.21 -14.82 -12.88
N ILE A 6 -4.37 -14.24 -12.58
CA ILE A 6 -4.43 -12.90 -12.06
C ILE A 6 -4.97 -12.97 -10.65
N ARG A 7 -4.34 -12.30 -9.71
CA ARG A 7 -4.84 -12.26 -8.34
C ARG A 7 -4.69 -10.87 -7.78
N GLU A 8 -5.48 -10.55 -6.81
CA GLU A 8 -5.39 -9.27 -6.15
C GLU A 8 -4.86 -9.46 -4.75
N ILE A 9 -3.96 -8.60 -4.35
CA ILE A 9 -3.41 -8.63 -3.00
C ILE A 9 -3.76 -7.32 -2.36
N GLN A 10 -4.32 -7.38 -1.17
CA GLN A 10 -4.67 -6.18 -0.42
C GLN A 10 -3.83 -6.07 0.82
N ASP A 11 -3.31 -4.88 1.07
CA ASP A 11 -2.52 -4.61 2.26
C ASP A 11 -3.07 -3.40 2.95
N GLU A 12 -2.83 -3.27 4.22
CA GLU A 12 -3.23 -2.10 4.97
C GLU A 12 -2.04 -1.19 5.15
N ILE A 13 -2.25 0.10 4.99
CA ILE A 13 -1.18 1.07 5.18
C ILE A 13 -1.61 2.01 6.28
N PRO A 14 -0.96 1.98 7.45
CA PRO A 14 -1.35 2.87 8.53
C PRO A 14 -0.83 4.27 8.30
N THR A 15 -1.68 5.26 8.43
CA THR A 15 -1.29 6.65 8.23
C THR A 15 -1.90 7.51 9.33
N ILE A 16 -1.46 8.75 9.41
CA ILE A 16 -1.94 9.72 10.36
C ILE A 16 -2.33 10.97 9.60
N ASP A 17 -3.47 11.53 9.92
CA ASP A 17 -3.91 12.73 9.22
C ASP A 17 -3.39 13.98 9.94
N GLY A 18 -3.72 15.15 9.42
CA GLY A 18 -3.23 16.38 9.97
C GLY A 18 -3.68 16.67 11.39
N ASN A 19 -4.69 15.98 11.87
CA ASN A 19 -5.16 16.18 13.21
C ASN A 19 -4.61 15.13 14.16
N GLY A 20 -3.74 14.28 13.67
CA GLY A 20 -3.16 13.24 14.52
C GLY A 20 -3.99 11.99 14.61
N ASN A 21 -5.07 11.88 13.83
CA ASN A 21 -5.90 10.69 13.87
C ASN A 21 -5.38 9.63 12.94
N ARG A 22 -5.48 8.39 13.37
CA ARG A 22 -4.99 7.31 12.57
C ARG A 22 -5.96 6.98 11.47
N ARG A 23 -5.47 6.75 10.28
CA ARG A 23 -6.28 6.38 9.15
C ARG A 23 -5.61 5.20 8.45
N VAL A 24 -6.35 4.17 8.19
CA VAL A 24 -5.78 2.99 7.55
C VAL A 24 -6.22 2.98 6.10
N LEU A 25 -5.25 2.99 5.20
CA LEU A 25 -5.51 2.94 3.78
C LEU A 25 -5.46 1.50 3.32
N ILE A 26 -6.14 1.18 2.23
CA ILE A 26 -6.08 -0.14 1.66
C ILE A 26 -5.39 -0.02 0.31
N ARG A 27 -4.31 -0.76 0.14
CA ARG A 27 -3.62 -0.78 -1.13
C ARG A 27 -3.97 -2.10 -1.81
N THR A 28 -4.48 -2.03 -3.03
CA THR A 28 -4.84 -3.20 -3.80
C THR A 28 -3.89 -3.28 -4.99
N ARG A 29 -3.21 -4.40 -5.13
CA ARG A 29 -2.31 -4.61 -6.24
C ARG A 29 -2.81 -5.78 -7.05
N THR A 30 -2.76 -5.68 -8.37
CA THR A 30 -3.15 -6.76 -9.25
C THR A 30 -1.86 -7.38 -9.78
N ILE A 31 -1.68 -8.65 -9.51
CA ILE A 31 -0.49 -9.36 -9.90
C ILE A 31 -0.85 -10.43 -10.92
N GLU A 32 -0.12 -10.44 -12.02
CA GLU A 32 -0.34 -11.44 -13.04
C GLU A 32 0.86 -12.35 -13.07
N THR A 33 0.64 -13.65 -13.07
CA THR A 33 1.74 -14.59 -13.20
C THR A 33 1.81 -14.99 -14.67
N VAL A 34 2.93 -14.72 -15.29
CA VAL A 34 3.12 -15.04 -16.69
C VAL A 34 4.23 -16.06 -16.83
N LEU A 35 4.22 -16.84 -17.89
CA LEU A 35 5.22 -17.82 -18.09
C LEU A 35 6.35 -17.20 -18.89
N GLY A 36 7.48 -17.09 -18.31
CA GLY A 36 8.63 -16.53 -18.99
C GLY A 36 9.58 -17.60 -19.48
N PRO A 37 10.66 -17.21 -20.07
CA PRO A 37 11.61 -18.17 -20.65
C PRO A 37 12.25 -19.09 -19.64
N ILE A 38 12.41 -18.62 -18.42
CA ILE A 38 13.03 -19.48 -17.43
C ILE A 38 12.04 -19.86 -16.36
N GLY A 39 10.78 -19.69 -16.58
CA GLY A 39 9.78 -20.10 -15.61
C GLY A 39 8.77 -19.03 -15.34
N PRO A 40 7.89 -19.25 -14.40
CA PRO A 40 6.85 -18.27 -14.10
C PRO A 40 7.45 -17.01 -13.49
N ALA A 41 6.86 -15.88 -13.82
CA ALA A 41 7.29 -14.60 -13.26
C ALA A 41 6.06 -13.82 -12.87
N GLU A 42 6.15 -13.02 -11.83
CA GLU A 42 5.02 -12.23 -11.41
C GLU A 42 5.20 -10.79 -11.85
N VAL A 43 4.15 -10.21 -12.38
CA VAL A 43 4.21 -8.84 -12.87
C VAL A 43 3.07 -8.07 -12.23
N GLU A 44 3.37 -6.93 -11.62
CA GLU A 44 2.34 -6.11 -11.03
C GLU A 44 1.72 -5.29 -12.15
N ARG A 45 0.44 -5.46 -12.39
CA ARG A 45 -0.22 -4.77 -13.48
C ARG A 45 -0.84 -3.46 -13.05
N SER A 46 -1.31 -3.39 -11.83
CA SER A 46 -1.90 -2.16 -11.35
C SER A 46 -1.83 -2.07 -9.85
N ARG A 47 -1.99 -0.87 -9.34
CA ARG A 47 -1.94 -0.62 -7.92
C ARG A 47 -2.88 0.53 -7.64
N ARG A 48 -3.66 0.43 -6.60
CA ARG A 48 -4.53 1.51 -6.25
C ARG A 48 -4.63 1.60 -4.72
N VAL A 49 -4.78 2.78 -4.22
CA VAL A 49 -4.86 3.02 -2.78
C VAL A 49 -6.19 3.73 -2.52
N THR A 50 -6.91 3.26 -1.52
CA THR A 50 -8.18 3.88 -1.18
C THR A 50 -8.28 4.06 0.33
N LEU A 51 -9.08 5.03 0.76
CA LEU A 51 -9.38 5.20 2.17
C LEU A 51 -10.84 4.79 2.31
N PRO A 52 -11.16 3.75 3.05
CA PRO A 52 -12.53 3.28 3.17
C PRO A 52 -13.45 4.41 3.57
N GLY A 53 -14.53 4.56 2.84
CA GLY A 53 -15.49 5.60 3.10
C GLY A 53 -15.15 6.94 2.44
N HIS A 54 -13.95 7.10 1.93
CA HIS A 54 -13.53 8.34 1.32
C HIS A 54 -13.03 8.20 -0.10
N GLY A 55 -12.77 7.02 -0.56
CA GLY A 55 -12.44 6.79 -1.96
C GLY A 55 -10.97 6.83 -2.29
N HIS A 56 -10.67 7.32 -3.47
CA HIS A 56 -9.33 7.21 -4.03
C HIS A 56 -8.30 8.07 -3.31
N VAL A 57 -7.11 7.53 -3.16
CA VAL A 57 -6.02 8.22 -2.51
C VAL A 57 -4.84 8.23 -3.48
N ILE A 58 -4.17 9.37 -3.58
CA ILE A 58 -3.05 9.54 -4.46
C ILE A 58 -1.77 9.49 -3.68
N PRO A 59 -0.87 8.59 -3.99
CA PRO A 59 0.42 8.56 -3.31
C PRO A 59 1.26 9.73 -3.80
N LEU A 60 1.77 10.54 -2.91
CA LEU A 60 2.60 11.66 -3.28
C LEU A 60 4.08 11.30 -3.16
N SER A 61 4.40 10.41 -2.24
CA SER A 61 5.77 9.96 -2.07
C SER A 61 5.70 8.64 -1.33
N ASP A 62 6.81 8.12 -0.90
CA ASP A 62 6.82 6.86 -0.17
C ASP A 62 6.12 7.00 1.16
N THR A 63 5.99 8.19 1.69
CA THR A 63 5.44 8.37 3.01
C THR A 63 4.25 9.32 3.05
N GLU A 64 3.88 9.91 1.93
CA GLU A 64 2.79 10.87 1.93
C GLU A 64 1.71 10.53 0.94
N PHE A 65 0.47 10.79 1.32
CA PHE A 65 -0.66 10.48 0.49
C PHE A 65 -1.67 11.62 0.54
N GLU A 66 -2.50 11.73 -0.47
CA GLU A 66 -3.53 12.76 -0.50
C GLU A 66 -4.86 12.12 -0.85
N VAL A 67 -5.90 12.37 -0.07
CA VAL A 67 -7.22 11.87 -0.36
C VAL A 67 -7.78 12.73 -1.49
N PHE A 68 -8.09 12.11 -2.62
CA PHE A 68 -8.50 12.85 -3.80
C PHE A 68 -9.75 13.68 -3.56
N ARG A 69 -10.69 13.14 -2.85
CA ARG A 69 -11.95 13.82 -2.64
C ARG A 69 -11.84 15.14 -1.93
N ASP A 70 -11.18 15.20 -0.84
CA ASP A 70 -11.13 16.40 -0.05
C ASP A 70 -9.73 17.00 0.10
N ARG A 71 -8.76 16.43 -0.59
CA ARG A 71 -7.39 16.91 -0.56
C ARG A 71 -6.72 16.86 0.79
N SER A 72 -7.20 16.00 1.67
CA SER A 72 -6.57 15.84 2.96
C SER A 72 -5.25 15.13 2.78
N LYS A 73 -4.25 15.49 3.56
CA LYS A 73 -2.96 14.87 3.49
C LYS A 73 -2.80 13.84 4.59
N LEU A 74 -2.21 12.73 4.26
CA LEU A 74 -1.94 11.68 5.22
C LEU A 74 -0.47 11.33 5.15
N THR A 75 0.10 10.99 6.29
CA THR A 75 1.52 10.66 6.38
C THR A 75 1.64 9.24 6.93
N LEU A 76 2.51 8.46 6.36
CA LEU A 76 2.72 7.10 6.80
C LEU A 76 3.04 7.10 8.28
N GLU A 77 2.41 6.22 9.04
CA GLU A 77 2.64 6.17 10.46
C GLU A 77 4.06 5.73 10.73
N PRO A 78 4.77 6.38 11.62
CA PRO A 78 6.13 6.00 11.91
C PRO A 78 6.18 4.59 12.39
N MET A 79 7.20 3.89 11.99
CA MET A 79 7.28 2.59 12.35
C MET A 79 7.74 2.43 13.65
N GLN A 80 7.26 2.83 14.54
CA GLN A 80 7.72 2.68 15.87
C GLN A 80 7.97 1.45 16.19
N SER A 81 7.56 0.95 15.83
CA SER A 81 7.75 -0.26 16.08
C SER A 81 8.10 -0.77 17.04
N ASN A 82 8.53 -0.92 17.37
CA ASN A 82 8.93 -1.70 18.11
C ASN A 82 10.07 -1.36 18.72
N PRO A 83 9.94 -0.60 19.61
CA PRO A 83 11.03 -0.21 20.38
C PRO A 83 11.74 -1.38 20.83
N ALA A 84 11.05 -2.31 21.22
CA ALA A 84 11.68 -3.44 21.76
C ALA A 84 12.57 -3.94 20.77
N ALA A 85 12.18 -3.95 19.59
CA ALA A 85 12.96 -4.54 18.63
C ALA A 85 14.13 -3.74 18.52
N GLN A 86 14.10 -2.53 18.71
CA GLN A 86 15.21 -1.81 18.57
C GLN A 86 15.97 -1.91 19.67
N ASP A 87 15.46 -1.97 20.73
CA ASP A 87 16.19 -2.09 21.84
C ASP A 87 17.03 -3.13 21.79
N ARG A 88 16.72 -4.14 21.49
CA ARG A 88 17.43 -5.21 21.69
C ARG A 88 18.60 -5.10 21.07
N ILE A 89 18.72 -4.28 20.42
CA ILE A 89 19.79 -4.23 19.82
C ILE A 89 20.62 -3.71 20.60
N GLY A 90 20.20 -3.15 21.25
CA GLY A 90 21.09 -2.49 22.01
C GLY A 90 21.54 -3.19 22.67
#